data_9454226d5370b673a3cfd9dd19193f62
#
_entry.id   9454226d5370b673a3cfd9dd19193f62
#
_cell.length_a   1.000
_cell.length_b   1.000
_cell.length_c   1.000
_cell.angle_alpha   90.00
_cell.angle_beta   90.00
_cell.angle_gamma   90.00
#
_symmetry.space_group_name_H-M   'P 1'
#
loop_
_entity.id
_entity.type
_entity.pdbx_description
1 polymer ?
#
loop_
_entity_poly.entity_id
_entity_poly.type
_entity_poly.pdbx_seq_one_letter_code
_entity_poly.pdbx_strand_id
1 'polypeptide(L)'
;MTNASKYARRYFMPPFRCMDWAEKDYIEKAPKWCSVDLRDGNQALIIPMSLDEKLEFFKKLVEVGFKEIEIGFPAASETEYEFCRALIEQNLIPDDVTVQVLTQSREHIIKKTFEALDGCKNAIVHLYNSTSVAQREQVFRKSRQEIIDIAVTGAKLLNEYREKTSGNFRFEYSPESFTGTEPEFAAEICNAVIDIWKPTPDWKVIINLPVTVEESLPHVYAQQVEYMCKVLHSRDSLEISLHPHNDRGCGIADTELGLLAGADRVEGTLFGNGERTGNVDIVTVALNMYSHGVEPNLDFSNLPELASIYERLTRMHVYERMPYSGQLVFAAFSGSHQDAIAKGMKWREEKDPEHWNVPYIPIDPHDIGREYEGDVIRINSQSGKGGIGFLMEQTYGIIMPPKMREHFGYVVKGVSDHQHKELHPSEIYDIFEKTYLEPQGKLKFVEAHYTQGEHITATVTMDVSGQKRTWEGVGNGRLDAVSNAIKTGLGIDFHLETYTENAVEQSSKSKAAAYIGISKPDGSVSWGAGIHTDIIMASVRALVAAVNNSGLI
;
A
#
# COMPACT_ATOMS: atom_id res chain seq x y z
N MET A 1 -25.42 33.11 -9.47
CA MET A 1 -23.96 32.91 -9.33
C MET A 1 -23.72 31.46 -8.90
N THR A 2 -22.72 30.79 -9.48
CA THR A 2 -22.32 29.44 -9.03
C THR A 2 -21.57 29.53 -7.70
N ASN A 3 -21.58 28.45 -6.90
CA ASN A 3 -20.81 28.44 -5.65
C ASN A 3 -19.30 28.69 -5.86
N ALA A 4 -18.78 28.39 -7.04
CA ALA A 4 -17.38 28.64 -7.39
C ALA A 4 -17.01 30.13 -7.41
N SER A 5 -17.97 31.04 -7.65
CA SER A 5 -17.70 32.49 -7.74
C SER A 5 -17.20 33.12 -6.42
N LYS A 6 -17.35 32.42 -5.29
CA LYS A 6 -16.83 32.87 -3.98
C LYS A 6 -15.33 32.57 -3.78
N TYR A 7 -14.73 31.74 -4.65
CA TYR A 7 -13.32 31.36 -4.55
C TYR A 7 -12.46 32.20 -5.48
N ALA A 8 -11.35 32.72 -4.95
CA ALA A 8 -10.32 33.42 -5.70
C ALA A 8 -8.97 32.74 -5.51
N ARG A 9 -8.03 33.04 -6.40
CA ARG A 9 -6.64 32.63 -6.23
C ARG A 9 -6.04 33.31 -5.00
N ARG A 10 -5.47 32.54 -4.06
CA ARG A 10 -4.90 33.03 -2.80
C ARG A 10 -3.39 32.86 -2.72
N TYR A 11 -2.78 32.33 -3.77
CA TYR A 11 -1.34 32.15 -3.87
C TYR A 11 -0.70 33.29 -4.65
N PHE A 12 0.60 33.45 -4.45
CA PHE A 12 1.40 34.48 -5.07
C PHE A 12 2.49 33.86 -5.93
N MET A 13 2.66 34.37 -7.14
CA MET A 13 3.78 33.99 -7.98
C MET A 13 5.03 34.76 -7.53
N PRO A 14 6.24 34.18 -7.65
CA PRO A 14 7.47 34.93 -7.48
C PRO A 14 7.55 36.15 -8.40
N PRO A 15 8.25 37.23 -7.99
CA PRO A 15 8.34 38.45 -8.76
C PRO A 15 9.10 38.30 -10.09
N PHE A 16 9.84 37.24 -10.25
CA PHE A 16 10.49 36.85 -11.50
C PHE A 16 10.33 35.34 -11.76
N ARG A 17 10.55 34.93 -12.99
CA ARG A 17 10.35 33.56 -13.43
C ARG A 17 11.43 32.63 -12.84
N CYS A 18 11.01 31.54 -12.20
CA CYS A 18 11.82 30.49 -11.60
C CYS A 18 11.44 29.16 -12.25
N MET A 19 12.26 28.69 -13.20
CA MET A 19 11.93 27.52 -14.04
C MET A 19 13.10 26.56 -14.25
N ASP A 20 14.23 26.75 -13.55
CA ASP A 20 15.41 25.90 -13.70
C ASP A 20 15.12 24.45 -13.24
N TRP A 21 14.19 24.29 -12.29
CA TRP A 21 13.72 22.99 -11.84
C TRP A 21 13.11 22.14 -12.98
N ALA A 22 12.48 22.79 -13.98
CA ALA A 22 11.82 22.10 -15.09
C ALA A 22 12.80 21.53 -16.14
N GLU A 23 14.08 21.84 -16.02
CA GLU A 23 15.14 21.28 -16.88
C GLU A 23 15.70 19.97 -16.34
N LYS A 24 15.31 19.58 -15.12
CA LYS A 24 15.77 18.33 -14.47
C LYS A 24 14.76 17.21 -14.68
N ASP A 25 15.25 16.05 -15.06
CA ASP A 25 14.42 14.87 -15.37
C ASP A 25 14.00 14.07 -14.12
N TYR A 26 14.85 14.05 -13.08
CA TYR A 26 14.64 13.27 -11.86
C TYR A 26 15.44 13.84 -10.68
N ILE A 27 15.17 13.31 -9.50
CA ILE A 27 15.87 13.67 -8.26
C ILE A 27 17.11 12.79 -8.16
N GLU A 28 18.30 13.38 -8.30
CA GLU A 28 19.57 12.65 -8.41
C GLU A 28 20.08 12.08 -7.08
N LYS A 29 19.63 12.60 -5.95
CA LYS A 29 20.06 12.17 -4.60
C LYS A 29 18.95 12.34 -3.60
N ALA A 30 18.94 11.47 -2.58
CA ALA A 30 18.00 11.57 -1.48
C ALA A 30 18.20 12.90 -0.70
N PRO A 31 17.11 13.54 -0.25
CA PRO A 31 17.18 14.64 0.68
C PRO A 31 17.55 14.16 2.09
N LYS A 32 17.74 15.07 3.01
CA LYS A 32 17.64 14.75 4.43
C LYS A 32 16.18 14.53 4.79
N TRP A 33 15.88 13.41 5.44
CA TRP A 33 14.55 13.09 5.88
C TRP A 33 14.35 13.46 7.35
N CYS A 34 13.28 14.17 7.64
CA CYS A 34 12.81 14.39 8.99
C CYS A 34 11.41 13.77 9.17
N SER A 35 11.29 12.81 10.07
CA SER A 35 9.97 12.33 10.46
C SER A 35 9.31 13.34 11.39
N VAL A 36 8.06 13.72 11.08
CA VAL A 36 7.20 14.50 11.97
C VAL A 36 6.04 13.67 12.53
N ASP A 37 6.13 12.34 12.46
CA ASP A 37 5.11 11.41 12.96
C ASP A 37 4.78 11.63 14.43
N LEU A 38 5.80 11.88 15.26
CA LEU A 38 5.65 12.02 16.72
C LEU A 38 5.21 13.41 17.15
N ARG A 39 5.22 14.41 16.25
CA ARG A 39 4.69 15.74 16.52
C ARG A 39 3.41 16.00 15.71
N ASP A 40 3.52 16.29 14.41
CA ASP A 40 2.39 16.66 13.56
C ASP A 40 1.44 15.48 13.31
N GLY A 41 1.99 14.30 13.08
CA GLY A 41 1.24 13.07 12.98
C GLY A 41 0.50 12.74 14.27
N ASN A 42 1.17 12.76 15.42
CA ASN A 42 0.57 12.47 16.73
C ASN A 42 -0.48 13.51 17.15
N GLN A 43 -0.22 14.80 16.86
CA GLN A 43 -1.14 15.89 17.14
C GLN A 43 -2.50 15.70 16.46
N ALA A 44 -2.52 15.10 15.27
CA ALA A 44 -3.71 14.89 14.46
C ALA A 44 -4.51 13.64 14.85
N LEU A 45 -4.01 12.79 15.74
CA LEU A 45 -4.71 11.57 16.17
C LEU A 45 -5.89 11.88 17.08
N ILE A 46 -7.00 11.16 16.87
CA ILE A 46 -8.18 11.24 17.76
C ILE A 46 -7.78 10.84 19.19
N ILE A 47 -6.93 9.83 19.33
CA ILE A 47 -6.32 9.41 20.59
C ILE A 47 -4.81 9.51 20.40
N PRO A 48 -4.17 10.57 20.91
CA PRO A 48 -2.72 10.71 20.84
C PRO A 48 -2.00 9.52 21.49
N MET A 49 -0.80 9.21 21.01
CA MET A 49 0.01 8.12 21.55
C MET A 49 0.41 8.41 23.00
N SER A 50 0.39 7.36 23.82
CA SER A 50 0.97 7.36 25.16
C SER A 50 2.50 7.48 25.11
N LEU A 51 3.13 7.72 26.27
CA LEU A 51 4.58 7.77 26.37
C LEU A 51 5.25 6.49 25.84
N ASP A 52 4.74 5.32 26.23
CA ASP A 52 5.31 4.04 25.81
C ASP A 52 5.15 3.82 24.30
N GLU A 53 4.01 4.18 23.73
CA GLU A 53 3.76 4.10 22.28
C GLU A 53 4.69 5.07 21.51
N LYS A 54 4.91 6.29 22.01
CA LYS A 54 5.86 7.23 21.40
C LYS A 54 7.30 6.71 21.47
N LEU A 55 7.71 6.08 22.58
CA LEU A 55 9.03 5.47 22.72
C LEU A 55 9.22 4.29 21.76
N GLU A 56 8.20 3.46 21.58
CA GLU A 56 8.22 2.36 20.62
C GLU A 56 8.33 2.90 19.18
N PHE A 57 7.52 3.89 18.83
CA PHE A 57 7.53 4.46 17.49
C PHE A 57 8.84 5.19 17.19
N PHE A 58 9.42 5.92 18.14
CA PHE A 58 10.72 6.54 17.99
C PHE A 58 11.81 5.51 17.63
N LYS A 59 11.85 4.38 18.33
CA LYS A 59 12.80 3.29 18.03
C LYS A 59 12.60 2.77 16.61
N LYS A 60 11.35 2.60 16.17
CA LYS A 60 11.05 2.13 14.81
C LYS A 60 11.46 3.15 13.74
N LEU A 61 11.27 4.44 13.97
CA LEU A 61 11.74 5.50 13.07
C LEU A 61 13.27 5.49 12.94
N VAL A 62 13.99 5.30 14.05
CA VAL A 62 15.45 5.13 14.04
C VAL A 62 15.89 3.90 13.25
N GLU A 63 15.17 2.77 13.41
CA GLU A 63 15.41 1.51 12.71
C GLU A 63 15.18 1.65 11.19
N VAL A 64 14.14 2.36 10.77
CA VAL A 64 13.89 2.72 9.36
C VAL A 64 15.02 3.55 8.77
N GLY A 65 15.78 4.27 9.58
CA GLY A 65 16.94 5.04 9.14
C GLY A 65 16.82 6.55 9.23
N PHE A 66 15.74 7.09 9.82
CA PHE A 66 15.62 8.53 10.03
C PHE A 66 16.76 9.07 10.89
N LYS A 67 17.39 10.14 10.42
CA LYS A 67 18.48 10.83 11.14
C LYS A 67 18.03 12.14 11.78
N GLU A 68 16.87 12.65 11.39
CA GLU A 68 16.20 13.77 12.03
C GLU A 68 14.75 13.36 12.34
N ILE A 69 14.31 13.56 13.59
CA ILE A 69 12.97 13.15 14.07
C ILE A 69 12.40 14.29 14.94
N GLU A 70 11.29 14.87 14.51
CA GLU A 70 10.56 15.85 15.32
C GLU A 70 9.71 15.13 16.35
N ILE A 71 10.18 15.20 17.61
CA ILE A 71 9.64 14.39 18.71
C ILE A 71 8.43 15.02 19.42
N GLY A 72 8.18 16.32 19.21
CA GLY A 72 7.03 16.96 19.80
C GLY A 72 7.22 18.45 20.09
N PHE A 73 6.34 18.96 20.95
CA PHE A 73 6.36 20.32 21.46
C PHE A 73 6.46 20.30 23.00
N PRO A 74 7.67 20.20 23.57
CA PRO A 74 7.85 19.94 25.00
C PRO A 74 7.21 20.97 25.93
N ALA A 75 7.02 22.20 25.46
CA ALA A 75 6.37 23.25 26.25
C ALA A 75 4.83 23.22 26.17
N ALA A 76 4.23 22.37 25.33
CA ALA A 76 2.79 22.32 25.12
C ALA A 76 2.05 21.49 26.16
N SER A 77 2.65 20.39 26.65
CA SER A 77 2.03 19.50 27.64
C SER A 77 3.08 18.74 28.45
N GLU A 78 2.63 18.17 29.56
CA GLU A 78 3.47 17.32 30.43
C GLU A 78 3.94 16.07 29.69
N THR A 79 3.07 15.38 28.96
CA THR A 79 3.43 14.19 28.18
C THR A 79 4.51 14.48 27.15
N GLU A 80 4.43 15.62 26.45
CA GLU A 80 5.46 16.02 25.48
C GLU A 80 6.80 16.31 26.15
N TYR A 81 6.76 16.95 27.32
CA TYR A 81 7.93 17.20 28.14
C TYR A 81 8.56 15.89 28.63
N GLU A 82 7.75 15.00 29.24
CA GLU A 82 8.20 13.71 29.76
C GLU A 82 8.79 12.82 28.66
N PHE A 83 8.19 12.82 27.48
CA PHE A 83 8.73 12.07 26.35
C PHE A 83 10.12 12.57 25.93
N CYS A 84 10.29 13.87 25.78
CA CYS A 84 11.60 14.46 25.48
C CYS A 84 12.64 14.08 26.57
N ARG A 85 12.28 14.21 27.86
CA ARG A 85 13.15 13.83 28.96
C ARG A 85 13.48 12.33 28.99
N ALA A 86 12.48 11.47 28.75
CA ALA A 86 12.68 10.02 28.73
C ALA A 86 13.68 9.61 27.65
N LEU A 87 13.62 10.19 26.45
CA LEU A 87 14.60 9.92 25.38
C LEU A 87 16.02 10.28 25.79
N ILE A 88 16.21 11.41 26.48
CA ILE A 88 17.52 11.92 26.93
C ILE A 88 18.03 11.11 28.14
N GLU A 89 17.24 10.98 29.19
CA GLU A 89 17.63 10.37 30.47
C GLU A 89 17.89 8.87 30.35
N GLN A 90 17.16 8.19 29.47
CA GLN A 90 17.35 6.77 29.19
C GLN A 90 18.40 6.53 28.07
N ASN A 91 19.03 7.59 27.55
CA ASN A 91 20.02 7.52 26.46
C ASN A 91 19.52 6.74 25.23
N LEU A 92 18.28 7.03 24.78
CA LEU A 92 17.63 6.33 23.67
C LEU A 92 17.93 6.97 22.30
N ILE A 93 18.54 8.16 22.27
CA ILE A 93 18.89 8.89 21.04
C ILE A 93 20.25 8.41 20.57
N PRO A 94 20.37 7.72 19.41
CA PRO A 94 21.67 7.37 18.84
C PRO A 94 22.53 8.59 18.53
N ASP A 95 23.85 8.43 18.53
CA ASP A 95 24.80 9.54 18.31
C ASP A 95 24.67 10.19 16.92
N ASP A 96 24.16 9.45 15.93
CA ASP A 96 23.94 9.90 14.55
C ASP A 96 22.49 10.37 14.28
N VAL A 97 21.65 10.43 15.32
CA VAL A 97 20.28 10.95 15.24
C VAL A 97 20.18 12.29 15.95
N THR A 98 19.50 13.24 15.31
CA THR A 98 19.19 14.55 15.86
C THR A 98 17.69 14.65 16.11
N VAL A 99 17.30 14.94 17.34
CA VAL A 99 15.89 15.20 17.66
C VAL A 99 15.53 16.63 17.34
N GLN A 100 14.31 16.84 16.87
CA GLN A 100 13.75 18.17 16.62
C GLN A 100 12.59 18.43 17.58
N VAL A 101 12.48 19.66 18.06
CA VAL A 101 11.38 20.10 18.93
C VAL A 101 10.82 21.43 18.47
N LEU A 102 9.49 21.51 18.46
CA LEU A 102 8.77 22.73 18.08
C LEU A 102 8.76 23.74 19.24
N THR A 103 8.86 25.02 18.92
CA THR A 103 8.71 26.11 19.88
C THR A 103 8.05 27.35 19.24
N GLN A 104 7.45 28.19 20.07
CA GLN A 104 6.87 29.47 19.65
C GLN A 104 7.73 30.66 20.11
N SER A 105 7.64 31.79 19.41
CA SER A 105 8.35 33.04 19.75
C SER A 105 7.80 33.71 21.02
N ARG A 106 7.92 32.99 22.15
CA ARG A 106 7.57 33.49 23.51
C ARG A 106 8.61 33.00 24.48
N GLU A 107 9.15 33.91 25.28
CA GLU A 107 10.29 33.64 26.18
C GLU A 107 10.05 32.43 27.09
N HIS A 108 8.88 32.35 27.77
CA HIS A 108 8.58 31.25 28.70
C HIS A 108 8.46 29.90 27.99
N ILE A 109 7.99 29.88 26.71
CA ILE A 109 7.89 28.67 25.88
C ILE A 109 9.31 28.22 25.47
N ILE A 110 10.12 29.15 24.95
CA ILE A 110 11.51 28.87 24.55
C ILE A 110 12.34 28.39 25.75
N LYS A 111 12.21 29.07 26.90
CA LYS A 111 12.86 28.63 28.13
C LYS A 111 12.48 27.17 28.48
N LYS A 112 11.20 26.83 28.48
CA LYS A 112 10.72 25.47 28.78
C LYS A 112 11.22 24.45 27.78
N THR A 113 11.35 24.83 26.49
CA THR A 113 11.90 23.98 25.43
C THR A 113 13.35 23.63 25.72
N PHE A 114 14.21 24.62 26.07
CA PHE A 114 15.61 24.38 26.42
C PHE A 114 15.78 23.61 27.73
N GLU A 115 14.89 23.83 28.73
CA GLU A 115 14.84 23.01 29.94
C GLU A 115 14.59 21.54 29.62
N ALA A 116 13.68 21.27 28.67
CA ALA A 116 13.41 19.90 28.23
C ALA A 116 14.58 19.26 27.47
N LEU A 117 15.40 20.06 26.78
CA LEU A 117 16.55 19.60 25.99
C LEU A 117 17.86 19.51 26.83
N ASP A 118 17.84 19.87 28.11
CA ASP A 118 19.06 19.82 28.94
C ASP A 118 19.64 18.39 28.95
N GLY A 119 20.94 18.30 28.62
CA GLY A 119 21.67 17.05 28.46
C GLY A 119 21.49 16.35 27.09
N CYS A 120 20.74 16.93 26.16
CA CYS A 120 20.65 16.43 24.79
C CYS A 120 21.93 16.75 24.01
N LYS A 121 22.52 15.73 23.35
CA LYS A 121 23.77 15.94 22.57
C LYS A 121 23.53 16.78 21.32
N ASN A 122 22.53 16.40 20.51
CA ASN A 122 22.22 17.02 19.24
C ASN A 122 20.71 17.29 19.14
N ALA A 123 20.32 18.55 18.95
CA ALA A 123 18.92 18.89 18.74
C ALA A 123 18.73 20.04 17.74
N ILE A 124 17.59 20.03 17.08
CA ILE A 124 17.06 21.15 16.28
C ILE A 124 15.93 21.80 17.07
N VAL A 125 16.02 23.10 17.28
CA VAL A 125 14.93 23.89 17.86
C VAL A 125 14.19 24.61 16.76
N HIS A 126 12.96 24.18 16.51
CA HIS A 126 12.12 24.63 15.41
C HIS A 126 11.22 25.79 15.85
N LEU A 127 11.57 26.99 15.44
CA LEU A 127 10.81 28.23 15.65
C LEU A 127 9.85 28.47 14.50
N TYR A 128 8.60 28.84 14.79
CA TYR A 128 7.63 29.22 13.76
C TYR A 128 6.77 30.41 14.18
N ASN A 129 6.27 31.13 13.21
CA ASN A 129 5.13 32.00 13.32
C ASN A 129 4.45 32.19 11.96
N SER A 130 3.12 32.42 11.99
CA SER A 130 2.33 32.54 10.77
C SER A 130 2.58 33.84 10.03
N THR A 131 2.70 33.77 8.70
CA THR A 131 3.11 34.90 7.85
C THR A 131 2.11 35.25 6.75
N SER A 132 1.12 34.35 6.45
CA SER A 132 0.19 34.57 5.35
C SER A 132 -0.67 35.81 5.50
N VAL A 133 -1.17 36.32 4.38
CA VAL A 133 -2.09 37.48 4.34
C VAL A 133 -3.30 37.23 5.25
N ALA A 134 -3.92 36.05 5.14
CA ALA A 134 -5.09 35.71 5.95
C ALA A 134 -4.79 35.73 7.45
N GLN A 135 -3.65 35.18 7.87
CA GLN A 135 -3.25 35.16 9.28
C GLN A 135 -2.94 36.57 9.79
N ARG A 136 -2.22 37.36 9.03
CA ARG A 136 -1.88 38.73 9.41
C ARG A 136 -3.12 39.63 9.56
N GLU A 137 -4.06 39.56 8.62
CA GLU A 137 -5.21 40.44 8.57
C GLU A 137 -6.36 39.98 9.48
N GLN A 138 -6.67 38.68 9.49
CA GLN A 138 -7.87 38.16 10.14
C GLN A 138 -7.61 37.71 11.58
N VAL A 139 -6.42 37.11 11.86
CA VAL A 139 -6.12 36.48 13.15
C VAL A 139 -5.29 37.42 14.03
N PHE A 140 -4.10 37.80 13.57
CA PHE A 140 -3.18 38.62 14.36
C PHE A 140 -3.51 40.11 14.30
N ARG A 141 -4.08 40.57 13.18
CA ARG A 141 -4.34 41.99 12.91
C ARG A 141 -3.08 42.84 13.08
N LYS A 142 -1.97 42.38 12.48
CA LYS A 142 -0.65 42.94 12.58
C LYS A 142 -0.07 43.30 11.22
N SER A 143 0.74 44.35 11.19
CA SER A 143 1.56 44.73 10.05
C SER A 143 2.67 43.71 9.75
N ARG A 144 3.20 43.72 8.53
CA ARG A 144 4.37 42.89 8.17
C ARG A 144 5.53 43.07 9.15
N GLN A 145 5.84 44.34 9.55
CA GLN A 145 6.93 44.63 10.49
C GLN A 145 6.70 43.99 11.86
N GLU A 146 5.49 44.06 12.41
CA GLU A 146 5.17 43.43 13.69
C GLU A 146 5.28 41.89 13.61
N ILE A 147 5.00 41.27 12.46
CA ILE A 147 5.18 39.82 12.25
C ILE A 147 6.69 39.48 12.17
N ILE A 148 7.50 40.31 11.51
CA ILE A 148 8.96 40.18 11.50
C ILE A 148 9.52 40.35 12.93
N ASP A 149 9.03 41.29 13.70
CA ASP A 149 9.50 41.55 15.08
C ASP A 149 9.24 40.31 15.98
N ILE A 150 8.14 39.58 15.77
CA ILE A 150 7.87 38.31 16.46
C ILE A 150 8.95 37.26 16.12
N ALA A 151 9.24 37.06 14.84
CA ALA A 151 10.25 36.11 14.38
C ALA A 151 11.67 36.48 14.91
N VAL A 152 12.03 37.72 14.77
CA VAL A 152 13.35 38.26 15.22
C VAL A 152 13.49 38.14 16.74
N THR A 153 12.43 38.40 17.50
CA THR A 153 12.45 38.23 18.97
C THR A 153 12.70 36.77 19.34
N GLY A 154 11.98 35.83 18.70
CA GLY A 154 12.22 34.40 18.90
C GLY A 154 13.63 33.98 18.53
N ALA A 155 14.12 34.44 17.38
CA ALA A 155 15.47 34.12 16.91
C ALA A 155 16.56 34.59 17.89
N LYS A 156 16.43 35.80 18.48
CA LYS A 156 17.33 36.32 19.51
C LYS A 156 17.27 35.47 20.78
N LEU A 157 16.08 35.10 21.22
CA LEU A 157 15.90 34.25 22.40
C LEU A 157 16.54 32.87 22.20
N LEU A 158 16.41 32.28 21.02
CA LEU A 158 17.06 31.00 20.74
C LEU A 158 18.59 31.10 20.86
N ASN A 159 19.20 32.14 20.31
CA ASN A 159 20.65 32.39 20.50
C ASN A 159 21.02 32.51 21.99
N GLU A 160 20.25 33.28 22.75
CA GLU A 160 20.48 33.49 24.17
C GLU A 160 20.42 32.18 24.99
N TYR A 161 19.40 31.37 24.77
CA TYR A 161 19.22 30.09 25.48
C TYR A 161 20.21 29.02 25.01
N ARG A 162 20.60 29.02 23.73
CA ARG A 162 21.67 28.15 23.22
C ARG A 162 22.99 28.39 23.97
N GLU A 163 23.35 29.65 24.24
CA GLU A 163 24.57 29.97 24.97
C GLU A 163 24.54 29.50 26.44
N LYS A 164 23.35 29.33 27.02
CA LYS A 164 23.13 28.95 28.42
C LYS A 164 22.94 27.43 28.61
N THR A 165 22.73 26.68 27.53
CA THR A 165 22.41 25.26 27.58
C THR A 165 23.52 24.45 26.90
N SER A 166 23.96 23.37 27.53
CA SER A 166 25.00 22.49 26.95
C SER A 166 24.39 21.60 25.87
N GLY A 167 25.04 21.48 24.72
CA GLY A 167 24.61 20.64 23.61
C GLY A 167 24.95 21.26 22.26
N ASN A 168 24.79 20.49 21.21
CA ASN A 168 24.92 20.95 19.83
C ASN A 168 23.53 21.27 19.27
N PHE A 169 23.16 22.54 19.33
CA PHE A 169 21.85 23.02 18.88
C PHE A 169 21.96 23.68 17.51
N ARG A 170 21.14 23.21 16.58
CA ARG A 170 20.81 23.84 15.30
C ARG A 170 19.44 24.49 15.41
N PHE A 171 19.14 25.41 14.52
CA PHE A 171 17.86 26.10 14.50
C PHE A 171 17.13 25.87 13.17
N GLU A 172 15.82 25.81 13.26
CA GLU A 172 14.92 25.83 12.13
C GLU A 172 13.95 26.98 12.29
N TYR A 173 13.61 27.64 11.17
CA TYR A 173 12.55 28.62 11.09
C TYR A 173 11.53 28.29 10.00
N SER A 174 10.26 28.32 10.39
CA SER A 174 9.12 28.17 9.47
C SER A 174 8.30 29.47 9.39
N PRO A 175 8.24 30.15 8.23
CA PRO A 175 7.18 31.11 7.94
C PRO A 175 5.88 30.34 7.68
N GLU A 176 5.15 29.99 8.76
CA GLU A 176 3.95 29.17 8.66
C GLU A 176 2.94 29.74 7.67
N SER A 177 2.22 28.88 6.93
CA SER A 177 1.37 29.25 5.80
C SER A 177 2.15 29.95 4.66
N PHE A 178 3.35 29.44 4.35
CA PHE A 178 4.25 29.98 3.33
C PHE A 178 3.55 30.13 1.95
N THR A 179 2.73 29.13 1.54
CA THR A 179 2.03 29.15 0.25
C THR A 179 0.98 30.27 0.14
N GLY A 180 0.46 30.78 1.26
CA GLY A 180 -0.44 31.93 1.34
C GLY A 180 0.27 33.25 1.69
N THR A 181 1.62 33.26 1.66
CA THR A 181 2.48 34.41 1.94
C THR A 181 3.07 34.93 0.64
N GLU A 182 3.18 36.24 0.51
CA GLU A 182 3.87 36.86 -0.63
C GLU A 182 5.36 36.43 -0.60
N PRO A 183 5.93 35.90 -1.72
CA PRO A 183 7.29 35.38 -1.75
C PRO A 183 8.35 36.39 -1.29
N GLU A 184 8.18 37.67 -1.62
CA GLU A 184 9.08 38.73 -1.21
C GLU A 184 9.03 38.95 0.31
N PHE A 185 7.84 38.87 0.92
CA PHE A 185 7.69 38.98 2.35
C PHE A 185 8.21 37.74 3.08
N ALA A 186 8.03 36.54 2.52
CA ALA A 186 8.62 35.33 3.03
C ALA A 186 10.16 35.42 3.02
N ALA A 187 10.75 35.93 1.94
CA ALA A 187 12.20 36.15 1.87
C ALA A 187 12.69 37.22 2.88
N GLU A 188 11.95 38.31 3.04
CA GLU A 188 12.28 39.38 4.00
C GLU A 188 12.32 38.86 5.42
N ILE A 189 11.30 38.14 5.89
CA ILE A 189 11.25 37.63 7.26
C ILE A 189 12.28 36.51 7.50
N CYS A 190 12.49 35.61 6.53
CA CYS A 190 13.51 34.57 6.63
C CYS A 190 14.92 35.19 6.71
N ASN A 191 15.23 36.18 5.87
CA ASN A 191 16.50 36.87 5.90
C ASN A 191 16.71 37.63 7.23
N ALA A 192 15.66 38.24 7.79
CA ALA A 192 15.74 38.89 9.10
C ALA A 192 16.10 37.88 10.22
N VAL A 193 15.61 36.65 10.16
CA VAL A 193 15.97 35.57 11.09
C VAL A 193 17.41 35.08 10.84
N ILE A 194 17.77 34.85 9.57
CA ILE A 194 19.13 34.43 9.15
C ILE A 194 20.17 35.42 9.64
N ASP A 195 19.92 36.74 9.51
CA ASP A 195 20.84 37.81 9.94
C ASP A 195 21.03 37.86 11.47
N ILE A 196 20.08 37.34 12.26
CA ILE A 196 20.22 37.16 13.71
C ILE A 196 21.05 35.92 14.02
N TRP A 197 20.80 34.80 13.36
CA TRP A 197 21.47 33.53 13.65
C TRP A 197 22.88 33.46 13.08
N LYS A 198 23.15 34.14 11.96
CA LYS A 198 24.44 34.20 11.25
C LYS A 198 25.02 32.80 11.01
N PRO A 199 24.32 31.96 10.27
CA PRO A 199 24.79 30.61 10.00
C PRO A 199 26.10 30.61 9.21
N THR A 200 26.84 29.51 9.33
CA THR A 200 28.07 29.25 8.60
C THR A 200 27.97 27.89 7.89
N PRO A 201 28.81 27.58 6.89
CA PRO A 201 28.81 26.27 6.27
C PRO A 201 28.98 25.09 7.25
N ASP A 202 29.70 25.33 8.38
CA ASP A 202 29.93 24.34 9.44
C ASP A 202 28.78 24.29 10.47
N TRP A 203 27.98 25.33 10.55
CA TRP A 203 26.80 25.41 11.42
C TRP A 203 25.61 25.93 10.62
N LYS A 204 25.00 25.02 9.85
CA LYS A 204 23.84 25.32 9.01
C LYS A 204 22.58 25.44 9.85
N VAL A 205 21.72 26.37 9.46
CA VAL A 205 20.35 26.47 9.94
C VAL A 205 19.36 26.01 8.85
N ILE A 206 18.16 25.72 9.27
CA ILE A 206 17.10 25.22 8.38
C ILE A 206 16.08 26.33 8.17
N ILE A 207 15.74 26.58 6.90
CA ILE A 207 14.57 27.38 6.52
C ILE A 207 13.56 26.42 5.92
N ASN A 208 12.47 26.21 6.62
CA ASN A 208 11.42 25.31 6.23
C ASN A 208 10.30 26.09 5.51
N LEU A 209 9.82 25.59 4.40
CA LEU A 209 8.83 26.24 3.53
C LEU A 209 7.53 25.43 3.55
N PRO A 210 6.67 25.57 4.60
CA PRO A 210 5.53 24.68 4.76
C PRO A 210 4.40 25.00 3.79
N VAL A 211 3.93 23.96 3.08
CA VAL A 211 2.62 23.95 2.43
C VAL A 211 1.58 23.66 3.51
N THR A 212 1.37 24.61 4.41
CA THR A 212 0.43 24.47 5.53
C THR A 212 -0.97 24.17 5.02
N VAL A 213 -1.35 24.78 3.90
CA VAL A 213 -2.50 24.44 3.06
C VAL A 213 -2.06 24.52 1.60
N GLU A 214 -2.45 23.53 0.81
CA GLU A 214 -2.22 23.58 -0.65
C GLU A 214 -3.12 24.64 -1.30
N GLU A 215 -2.55 25.79 -1.61
CA GLU A 215 -3.27 26.92 -2.21
C GLU A 215 -3.18 26.94 -3.75
N SER A 216 -2.20 26.23 -4.33
CA SER A 216 -1.87 26.30 -5.75
C SER A 216 -1.62 24.92 -6.38
N LEU A 217 -1.24 24.91 -7.65
CA LEU A 217 -0.71 23.73 -8.33
C LEU A 217 0.77 23.53 -7.97
N PRO A 218 1.30 22.29 -7.98
CA PRO A 218 2.66 21.97 -7.53
C PRO A 218 3.77 22.78 -8.22
N HIS A 219 3.61 23.08 -9.52
CA HIS A 219 4.59 23.89 -10.26
C HIS A 219 4.70 25.35 -9.76
N VAL A 220 3.67 25.87 -9.07
CA VAL A 220 3.74 27.19 -8.44
C VAL A 220 4.61 27.11 -7.19
N TYR A 221 4.40 26.07 -6.36
CA TYR A 221 5.23 25.84 -5.19
C TYR A 221 6.69 25.62 -5.57
N ALA A 222 6.98 24.84 -6.61
CA ALA A 222 8.34 24.68 -7.13
C ALA A 222 9.00 26.03 -7.48
N GLN A 223 8.27 26.93 -8.15
CA GLN A 223 8.77 28.27 -8.45
C GLN A 223 9.03 29.11 -7.19
N GLN A 224 8.15 28.98 -6.17
CA GLN A 224 8.35 29.66 -4.88
C GLN A 224 9.59 29.13 -4.16
N VAL A 225 9.80 27.79 -4.14
CA VAL A 225 11.00 27.18 -3.56
C VAL A 225 12.27 27.63 -4.27
N GLU A 226 12.29 27.57 -5.60
CA GLU A 226 13.45 28.04 -6.39
C GLU A 226 13.74 29.53 -6.17
N TYR A 227 12.70 30.34 -6.06
CA TYR A 227 12.83 31.76 -5.72
C TYR A 227 13.52 31.92 -4.37
N MET A 228 13.06 31.23 -3.32
CA MET A 228 13.67 31.28 -2.00
C MET A 228 15.13 30.83 -2.04
N CYS A 229 15.46 29.76 -2.76
CA CYS A 229 16.84 29.32 -2.96
C CYS A 229 17.75 30.39 -3.59
N LYS A 230 17.18 31.26 -4.45
CA LYS A 230 17.93 32.33 -5.14
C LYS A 230 18.09 33.62 -4.33
N VAL A 231 17.17 33.91 -3.39
CA VAL A 231 17.13 35.22 -2.71
C VAL A 231 17.46 35.19 -1.22
N LEU A 232 17.50 34.01 -0.63
CA LEU A 232 17.90 33.91 0.78
C LEU A 232 19.40 34.16 0.96
N HIS A 233 19.75 34.92 2.02
CA HIS A 233 21.12 35.20 2.38
C HIS A 233 21.85 33.91 2.75
N SER A 234 23.15 33.85 2.46
CA SER A 234 24.03 32.78 2.89
C SER A 234 23.56 31.36 2.51
N ARG A 235 23.05 31.18 1.29
CA ARG A 235 22.44 29.89 0.80
C ARG A 235 23.29 28.65 1.14
N ASP A 236 24.62 28.73 1.05
CA ASP A 236 25.55 27.63 1.35
C ASP A 236 25.54 27.23 2.84
N SER A 237 25.07 28.12 3.71
CA SER A 237 24.91 27.91 5.15
C SER A 237 23.49 27.54 5.55
N LEU A 238 22.62 27.30 4.59
CA LEU A 238 21.22 26.93 4.81
C LEU A 238 20.93 25.51 4.33
N GLU A 239 19.96 24.90 4.98
CA GLU A 239 19.21 23.75 4.47
C GLU A 239 17.78 24.21 4.21
N ILE A 240 17.32 24.11 2.96
CA ILE A 240 15.93 24.42 2.60
C ILE A 240 15.11 23.15 2.79
N SER A 241 14.14 23.22 3.69
CA SER A 241 13.24 22.13 4.03
C SER A 241 11.85 22.32 3.43
N LEU A 242 11.22 21.23 3.05
CA LEU A 242 9.85 21.19 2.58
C LEU A 242 8.98 20.49 3.64
N HIS A 243 7.78 21.02 3.88
CA HIS A 243 6.80 20.42 4.79
C HIS A 243 5.40 20.49 4.16
N PRO A 244 5.10 19.65 3.16
CA PRO A 244 3.81 19.69 2.50
C PRO A 244 2.74 18.92 3.27
N HIS A 245 1.53 19.53 3.34
CA HIS A 245 0.28 18.82 3.56
C HIS A 245 -0.36 18.41 2.23
N ASN A 246 -1.45 17.64 2.28
CA ASN A 246 -2.03 16.97 1.12
C ASN A 246 -3.49 17.39 0.86
N ASP A 247 -3.83 18.66 1.10
CA ASP A 247 -5.21 19.18 1.03
C ASP A 247 -5.86 19.05 -0.35
N ARG A 248 -5.05 19.05 -1.42
CA ARG A 248 -5.49 18.90 -2.81
C ARG A 248 -5.07 17.57 -3.43
N GLY A 249 -4.46 16.67 -2.63
CA GLY A 249 -3.90 15.40 -3.12
C GLY A 249 -2.60 15.56 -3.90
N CYS A 250 -1.85 16.63 -3.70
CA CYS A 250 -0.64 16.94 -4.45
C CYS A 250 0.63 16.95 -3.59
N GLY A 251 0.58 16.57 -2.32
CA GLY A 251 1.73 16.64 -1.38
C GLY A 251 2.97 15.92 -1.89
N ILE A 252 2.81 14.78 -2.58
CA ILE A 252 3.92 14.06 -3.25
C ILE A 252 4.52 14.94 -4.35
N ALA A 253 3.69 15.47 -5.24
CA ALA A 253 4.16 16.29 -6.36
C ALA A 253 4.78 17.63 -5.89
N ASP A 254 4.23 18.24 -4.84
CA ASP A 254 4.83 19.43 -4.21
C ASP A 254 6.24 19.12 -3.69
N THR A 255 6.42 17.95 -3.07
CA THR A 255 7.72 17.51 -2.55
C THR A 255 8.71 17.25 -3.69
N GLU A 256 8.33 16.43 -4.68
CA GLU A 256 9.21 16.07 -5.79
C GLU A 256 9.65 17.30 -6.58
N LEU A 257 8.71 18.17 -6.94
CA LEU A 257 9.05 19.40 -7.67
C LEU A 257 9.81 20.39 -6.81
N GLY A 258 9.56 20.46 -5.49
CA GLY A 258 10.32 21.27 -4.55
C GLY A 258 11.77 20.80 -4.42
N LEU A 259 12.04 19.50 -4.46
CA LEU A 259 13.39 18.93 -4.49
C LEU A 259 14.11 19.26 -5.81
N LEU A 260 13.44 19.17 -6.95
CA LEU A 260 13.98 19.62 -8.22
C LEU A 260 14.30 21.12 -8.19
N ALA A 261 13.50 21.90 -7.46
CA ALA A 261 13.68 23.35 -7.30
C ALA A 261 14.83 23.75 -6.34
N GLY A 262 15.50 22.75 -5.72
CA GLY A 262 16.71 22.99 -4.96
C GLY A 262 16.56 22.85 -3.44
N ALA A 263 15.50 22.26 -2.94
CA ALA A 263 15.38 21.91 -1.53
C ALA A 263 16.36 20.79 -1.15
N ASP A 264 16.79 20.81 0.11
CA ASP A 264 17.81 19.90 0.66
C ASP A 264 17.20 18.83 1.59
N ARG A 265 16.01 19.09 2.11
CA ARG A 265 15.41 18.37 3.22
C ARG A 265 13.88 18.25 3.05
N VAL A 266 13.30 17.19 3.60
CA VAL A 266 11.85 16.94 3.59
C VAL A 266 11.38 16.53 4.97
N GLU A 267 10.34 17.20 5.46
CA GLU A 267 9.54 16.79 6.61
C GLU A 267 8.25 16.13 6.15
N GLY A 268 7.90 15.01 6.74
CA GLY A 268 6.69 14.28 6.44
C GLY A 268 6.46 13.14 7.42
N THR A 269 5.49 12.31 7.13
CA THR A 269 5.12 11.19 8.00
C THR A 269 5.09 9.89 7.22
N LEU A 270 5.18 8.78 7.93
CA LEU A 270 4.90 7.47 7.37
C LEU A 270 3.42 7.40 7.00
N PHE A 271 3.14 6.95 5.78
CA PHE A 271 1.77 6.79 5.24
C PHE A 271 0.92 8.07 5.23
N GLY A 272 1.54 9.24 5.35
CA GLY A 272 0.89 10.53 5.16
C GLY A 272 -0.04 10.97 6.28
N ASN A 273 0.12 10.48 7.51
CA ASN A 273 -0.69 10.92 8.65
C ASN A 273 -0.43 12.40 8.99
N GLY A 274 -1.44 13.09 9.48
CA GLY A 274 -1.32 14.50 9.90
C GLY A 274 -2.64 15.26 9.87
N GLU A 275 -2.57 16.54 10.14
CA GLU A 275 -3.72 17.44 10.17
C GLU A 275 -4.52 17.43 8.86
N ARG A 276 -5.85 17.52 8.95
CA ARG A 276 -6.80 17.56 7.83
C ARG A 276 -6.69 16.34 6.91
N THR A 277 -5.96 16.46 5.80
CA THR A 277 -5.73 15.40 4.80
C THR A 277 -4.37 14.71 4.96
N GLY A 278 -3.61 15.11 5.98
CA GLY A 278 -2.31 14.55 6.30
C GLY A 278 -1.12 15.33 5.75
N ASN A 279 0.07 14.90 6.15
CA ASN A 279 1.37 15.34 5.62
C ASN A 279 1.71 14.59 4.33
N VAL A 280 2.79 14.97 3.68
CA VAL A 280 3.36 14.15 2.61
C VAL A 280 3.76 12.77 3.14
N ASP A 281 3.41 11.74 2.38
CA ASP A 281 3.82 10.36 2.66
C ASP A 281 5.28 10.14 2.25
N ILE A 282 6.18 10.05 3.25
CA ILE A 282 7.62 9.80 3.02
C ILE A 282 7.85 8.44 2.34
N VAL A 283 7.06 7.42 2.67
CA VAL A 283 7.20 6.10 2.04
C VAL A 283 7.03 6.21 0.53
N THR A 284 5.99 6.91 0.09
CA THR A 284 5.73 7.09 -1.34
C THR A 284 6.83 7.91 -2.02
N VAL A 285 7.26 9.04 -1.45
CA VAL A 285 8.32 9.87 -2.07
C VAL A 285 9.65 9.10 -2.15
N ALA A 286 10.03 8.39 -1.10
CA ALA A 286 11.26 7.61 -1.05
C ALA A 286 11.24 6.46 -2.07
N LEU A 287 10.14 5.72 -2.18
CA LEU A 287 10.01 4.62 -3.14
C LEU A 287 9.86 5.09 -4.58
N ASN A 288 9.31 6.29 -4.82
CA ASN A 288 9.37 6.93 -6.13
C ASN A 288 10.82 7.17 -6.59
N MET A 289 11.69 7.68 -5.68
CA MET A 289 13.13 7.82 -5.97
C MET A 289 13.79 6.46 -6.21
N TYR A 290 13.50 5.48 -5.37
CA TYR A 290 14.03 4.13 -5.48
C TYR A 290 13.71 3.51 -6.84
N SER A 291 12.47 3.71 -7.35
CA SER A 291 12.05 3.27 -8.68
C SER A 291 12.81 3.92 -9.85
N HIS A 292 13.52 5.01 -9.58
CA HIS A 292 14.43 5.69 -10.52
C HIS A 292 15.92 5.37 -10.27
N GLY A 293 16.21 4.38 -9.41
CA GLY A 293 17.59 3.95 -9.10
C GLY A 293 18.31 4.88 -8.12
N VAL A 294 17.58 5.70 -7.37
CA VAL A 294 18.14 6.58 -6.34
C VAL A 294 17.86 6.00 -4.96
N GLU A 295 18.92 5.64 -4.24
CA GLU A 295 18.83 5.11 -2.88
C GLU A 295 18.27 6.15 -1.90
N PRO A 296 17.11 5.94 -1.26
CA PRO A 296 16.51 6.90 -0.37
C PRO A 296 17.19 6.98 1.01
N ASN A 297 18.08 6.06 1.35
CA ASN A 297 18.70 5.89 2.67
C ASN A 297 17.68 5.68 3.81
N LEU A 298 16.50 5.15 3.50
CA LEU A 298 15.48 4.67 4.42
C LEU A 298 15.18 3.21 4.09
N ASP A 299 15.08 2.37 5.11
CA ASP A 299 14.83 0.93 4.95
C ASP A 299 13.33 0.64 4.98
N PHE A 300 12.77 0.33 3.83
CA PHE A 300 11.40 -0.15 3.66
C PHE A 300 11.34 -1.63 3.22
N SER A 301 12.41 -2.39 3.43
CA SER A 301 12.50 -3.81 3.03
C SER A 301 11.45 -4.71 3.71
N ASN A 302 10.81 -4.26 4.79
CA ASN A 302 9.68 -4.92 5.44
C ASN A 302 8.51 -3.96 5.66
N LEU A 303 7.97 -3.44 4.56
CA LEU A 303 6.86 -2.47 4.59
C LEU A 303 5.57 -2.99 5.26
N PRO A 304 5.19 -4.29 5.12
CA PRO A 304 4.03 -4.83 5.83
C PRO A 304 4.13 -4.77 7.35
N GLU A 305 5.30 -5.06 7.92
CA GLU A 305 5.54 -4.95 9.36
C GLU A 305 5.45 -3.50 9.82
N LEU A 306 6.09 -2.57 9.08
CA LEU A 306 6.03 -1.14 9.36
C LEU A 306 4.59 -0.61 9.35
N ALA A 307 3.79 -1.01 8.35
CA ALA A 307 2.37 -0.65 8.28
C ALA A 307 1.58 -1.19 9.49
N SER A 308 1.82 -2.44 9.89
CA SER A 308 1.16 -3.06 11.06
C SER A 308 1.50 -2.33 12.37
N ILE A 309 2.76 -1.94 12.56
CA ILE A 309 3.20 -1.17 13.73
C ILE A 309 2.54 0.22 13.72
N TYR A 310 2.57 0.89 12.58
CA TYR A 310 1.93 2.19 12.39
C TYR A 310 0.43 2.13 12.73
N GLU A 311 -0.33 1.20 12.14
CA GLU A 311 -1.77 1.04 12.39
C GLU A 311 -2.09 0.78 13.86
N ARG A 312 -1.29 -0.05 14.52
CA ARG A 312 -1.46 -0.36 15.94
C ARG A 312 -1.21 0.85 16.83
N LEU A 313 -0.14 1.62 16.59
CA LEU A 313 0.26 2.74 17.41
C LEU A 313 -0.61 3.99 17.17
N THR A 314 -0.95 4.25 15.92
CA THR A 314 -1.73 5.43 15.54
C THR A 314 -3.24 5.20 15.55
N ARG A 315 -3.68 3.95 15.46
CA ARG A 315 -5.08 3.55 15.24
C ARG A 315 -5.65 4.09 13.92
N MET A 316 -4.78 4.48 13.02
CA MET A 316 -5.11 4.88 11.65
C MET A 316 -4.89 3.68 10.72
N HIS A 317 -5.67 3.61 9.66
CA HIS A 317 -5.58 2.53 8.68
C HIS A 317 -4.81 2.99 7.43
N VAL A 318 -3.90 2.14 6.94
CA VAL A 318 -3.24 2.37 5.64
C VAL A 318 -4.23 2.04 4.53
N TYR A 319 -4.53 3.04 3.69
CA TYR A 319 -5.51 2.90 2.62
C TYR A 319 -5.12 1.76 1.65
N GLU A 320 -6.09 0.91 1.26
CA GLU A 320 -5.86 -0.31 0.49
C GLU A 320 -5.18 -0.07 -0.87
N ARG A 321 -5.27 1.15 -1.41
CA ARG A 321 -4.62 1.57 -2.66
C ARG A 321 -3.56 2.64 -2.46
N MET A 322 -3.05 2.79 -1.23
CA MET A 322 -1.88 3.64 -0.96
C MET A 322 -0.70 3.15 -1.82
N PRO A 323 0.01 4.02 -2.53
CA PRO A 323 1.16 3.62 -3.33
C PRO A 323 2.12 2.73 -2.53
N TYR A 324 2.59 1.65 -3.12
CA TYR A 324 3.50 0.64 -2.56
C TYR A 324 3.00 -0.11 -1.32
N SER A 325 2.35 0.55 -0.37
CA SER A 325 2.00 0.00 0.96
C SER A 325 0.60 -0.60 1.03
N GLY A 326 -0.32 -0.16 0.20
CA GLY A 326 -1.71 -0.61 0.23
C GLY A 326 -1.86 -2.09 -0.12
N GLN A 327 -2.81 -2.77 0.50
CA GLN A 327 -3.01 -4.22 0.32
C GLN A 327 -3.31 -4.64 -1.12
N LEU A 328 -3.90 -3.76 -1.94
CA LEU A 328 -4.35 -4.07 -3.30
C LEU A 328 -3.37 -3.67 -4.41
N VAL A 329 -2.21 -3.06 -4.07
CA VAL A 329 -1.34 -2.45 -5.09
C VAL A 329 -0.53 -3.45 -5.90
N PHE A 330 -0.28 -4.65 -5.35
CA PHE A 330 0.40 -5.75 -6.05
C PHE A 330 -0.55 -6.89 -6.44
N ALA A 331 -1.86 -6.65 -6.44
CA ALA A 331 -2.87 -7.57 -6.91
C ALA A 331 -3.43 -7.12 -8.26
N ALA A 332 -3.55 -8.04 -9.22
CA ALA A 332 -4.17 -7.77 -10.50
C ALA A 332 -5.52 -8.50 -10.61
N PHE A 333 -6.56 -7.77 -10.93
CA PHE A 333 -7.93 -8.32 -11.08
C PHE A 333 -8.29 -8.65 -12.53
N SER A 334 -7.59 -8.04 -13.49
CA SER A 334 -7.80 -8.29 -14.92
C SER A 334 -6.94 -9.47 -15.38
N GLY A 335 -7.54 -10.47 -16.03
CA GLY A 335 -6.81 -11.62 -16.54
C GLY A 335 -5.74 -11.26 -17.59
N SER A 336 -5.93 -10.19 -18.36
CA SER A 336 -4.91 -9.69 -19.30
C SER A 336 -3.72 -9.06 -18.58
N HIS A 337 -3.93 -8.39 -17.45
CA HIS A 337 -2.84 -7.85 -16.64
C HIS A 337 -2.05 -8.99 -15.95
N GLN A 338 -2.75 -9.97 -15.38
CA GLN A 338 -2.13 -11.16 -14.77
C GLN A 338 -1.23 -11.91 -15.78
N ASP A 339 -1.74 -12.17 -16.99
CA ASP A 339 -0.98 -12.83 -18.06
C ASP A 339 0.25 -12.00 -18.48
N ALA A 340 0.11 -10.67 -18.59
CA ALA A 340 1.21 -9.79 -18.95
C ALA A 340 2.29 -9.74 -17.85
N ILE A 341 1.89 -9.69 -16.57
CA ILE A 341 2.81 -9.71 -15.43
C ILE A 341 3.57 -11.04 -15.38
N ALA A 342 2.85 -12.17 -15.48
CA ALA A 342 3.47 -13.50 -15.47
C ALA A 342 4.50 -13.67 -16.61
N LYS A 343 4.15 -13.22 -17.81
CA LYS A 343 5.07 -13.21 -18.96
C LYS A 343 6.26 -12.27 -18.76
N GLY A 344 6.01 -11.09 -18.19
CA GLY A 344 7.04 -10.10 -17.88
C GLY A 344 8.04 -10.61 -16.85
N MET A 345 7.58 -11.23 -15.77
CA MET A 345 8.43 -11.87 -14.75
C MET A 345 9.34 -12.94 -15.39
N LYS A 346 8.75 -13.86 -16.16
CA LYS A 346 9.51 -14.91 -16.84
C LYS A 346 10.52 -14.34 -17.84
N TRP A 347 10.12 -13.33 -18.62
CA TRP A 347 11.01 -12.67 -19.57
C TRP A 347 12.19 -12.01 -18.86
N ARG A 348 11.93 -11.32 -17.72
CA ARG A 348 12.97 -10.69 -16.90
C ARG A 348 13.97 -11.74 -16.41
N GLU A 349 13.52 -12.84 -15.82
CA GLU A 349 14.39 -13.91 -15.34
C GLU A 349 15.31 -14.46 -16.43
N GLU A 350 14.79 -14.64 -17.67
CA GLU A 350 15.53 -15.25 -18.78
C GLU A 350 16.42 -14.27 -19.56
N LYS A 351 16.07 -12.99 -19.62
CA LYS A 351 16.66 -12.01 -20.57
C LYS A 351 17.30 -10.80 -19.91
N ASP A 352 16.78 -10.33 -18.78
CA ASP A 352 17.24 -9.08 -18.16
C ASP A 352 17.04 -9.13 -16.62
N PRO A 353 17.75 -10.04 -15.91
CA PRO A 353 17.57 -10.20 -14.47
C PRO A 353 18.07 -9.02 -13.66
N GLU A 354 18.90 -8.14 -14.25
CA GLU A 354 19.53 -7.01 -13.57
C GLU A 354 18.63 -5.77 -13.50
N HIS A 355 17.62 -5.67 -14.38
CA HIS A 355 16.74 -4.50 -14.43
C HIS A 355 15.28 -4.87 -14.17
N TRP A 356 14.55 -3.94 -13.53
CA TRP A 356 13.11 -4.08 -13.31
C TRP A 356 12.33 -3.37 -14.41
N ASN A 357 11.59 -4.14 -15.22
CA ASN A 357 10.75 -3.62 -16.30
C ASN A 357 9.47 -4.44 -16.49
N VAL A 358 8.98 -5.05 -15.40
CA VAL A 358 7.77 -5.88 -15.43
C VAL A 358 6.53 -5.02 -15.69
N PRO A 359 5.68 -5.37 -16.68
CA PRO A 359 4.47 -4.61 -16.97
C PRO A 359 3.56 -4.45 -15.74
N TYR A 360 2.97 -3.27 -15.55
CA TYR A 360 2.02 -2.92 -14.49
C TYR A 360 2.57 -2.88 -13.06
N ILE A 361 3.81 -3.28 -12.82
CA ILE A 361 4.42 -3.28 -11.48
C ILE A 361 5.64 -2.36 -11.49
N PRO A 362 5.57 -1.18 -10.85
CA PRO A 362 6.61 -0.15 -10.95
C PRO A 362 7.90 -0.48 -10.21
N ILE A 363 7.85 -1.40 -9.23
CA ILE A 363 9.01 -1.83 -8.42
C ILE A 363 8.92 -3.33 -8.13
N ASP A 364 10.05 -3.99 -7.84
CA ASP A 364 10.05 -5.38 -7.37
C ASP A 364 9.39 -5.44 -5.98
N PRO A 365 8.26 -6.16 -5.82
CA PRO A 365 7.61 -6.28 -4.51
C PRO A 365 8.53 -6.86 -3.42
N HIS A 366 9.48 -7.72 -3.78
CA HIS A 366 10.41 -8.34 -2.83
C HIS A 366 11.31 -7.30 -2.14
N ASP A 367 11.65 -6.20 -2.83
CA ASP A 367 12.49 -5.13 -2.27
C ASP A 367 11.83 -4.43 -1.06
N ILE A 368 10.51 -4.53 -0.94
CA ILE A 368 9.74 -3.95 0.17
C ILE A 368 9.06 -5.00 1.06
N GLY A 369 9.54 -6.26 1.01
CA GLY A 369 9.03 -7.36 1.83
C GLY A 369 7.64 -7.83 1.43
N ARG A 370 7.25 -7.64 0.16
CA ARG A 370 5.99 -8.12 -0.40
C ARG A 370 6.22 -9.11 -1.53
N GLU A 371 5.17 -9.79 -1.91
CA GLU A 371 5.15 -10.62 -3.10
C GLU A 371 4.11 -10.08 -4.08
N TYR A 372 4.29 -10.37 -5.36
CA TYR A 372 3.20 -10.19 -6.29
C TYR A 372 2.10 -11.20 -5.94
N GLU A 373 0.98 -10.71 -5.46
CA GLU A 373 -0.18 -11.50 -5.05
C GLU A 373 -0.96 -12.03 -6.27
N GLY A 374 -0.26 -12.65 -7.22
CA GLY A 374 -0.87 -13.39 -8.31
C GLY A 374 -1.71 -14.57 -7.81
N ASP A 375 -1.39 -15.05 -6.62
CA ASP A 375 -2.07 -16.17 -5.98
C ASP A 375 -3.26 -15.76 -5.11
N VAL A 376 -3.37 -14.51 -4.72
CA VAL A 376 -4.62 -13.96 -4.17
C VAL A 376 -5.51 -13.53 -5.32
N ILE A 377 -5.94 -14.49 -6.11
CA ILE A 377 -7.01 -14.27 -7.10
C ILE A 377 -8.28 -14.00 -6.31
N ARG A 378 -8.50 -12.73 -6.02
CA ARG A 378 -9.79 -12.26 -5.52
C ARG A 378 -10.77 -12.30 -6.68
N ILE A 379 -11.68 -13.26 -6.65
CA ILE A 379 -12.63 -13.47 -7.73
C ILE A 379 -13.87 -12.64 -7.46
N ASN A 380 -14.03 -11.59 -8.26
CA ASN A 380 -15.24 -10.81 -8.34
C ASN A 380 -15.89 -10.97 -9.73
N SER A 381 -17.02 -10.32 -9.96
CA SER A 381 -17.76 -10.36 -11.22
C SER A 381 -16.96 -9.91 -12.46
N GLN A 382 -15.83 -9.23 -12.28
CA GLN A 382 -14.92 -8.79 -13.34
C GLN A 382 -13.73 -9.72 -13.57
N SER A 383 -13.56 -10.74 -12.71
CA SER A 383 -12.47 -11.70 -12.85
C SER A 383 -12.70 -12.62 -14.05
N GLY A 384 -11.70 -12.71 -14.92
CA GLY A 384 -11.79 -13.53 -16.13
C GLY A 384 -11.77 -15.04 -15.84
N LYS A 385 -12.28 -15.84 -16.78
CA LYS A 385 -12.37 -17.32 -16.72
C LYS A 385 -11.03 -18.01 -16.44
N GLY A 386 -9.91 -17.38 -16.79
CA GLY A 386 -8.56 -17.88 -16.55
C GLY A 386 -8.15 -17.87 -15.08
N GLY A 387 -8.53 -16.85 -14.35
CA GLY A 387 -8.18 -16.67 -12.94
C GLY A 387 -8.76 -17.73 -12.02
N ILE A 388 -10.02 -18.11 -12.23
CA ILE A 388 -10.70 -19.17 -11.45
C ILE A 388 -10.02 -20.53 -11.67
N GLY A 389 -9.67 -20.85 -12.91
CA GLY A 389 -8.99 -22.09 -13.25
C GLY A 389 -7.61 -22.20 -12.61
N PHE A 390 -6.84 -21.12 -12.67
CA PHE A 390 -5.51 -21.02 -12.05
C PHE A 390 -5.58 -21.17 -10.53
N LEU A 391 -6.52 -20.49 -9.87
CA LEU A 391 -6.75 -20.63 -8.42
C LEU A 391 -7.01 -22.09 -8.03
N MET A 392 -7.92 -22.78 -8.74
CA MET A 392 -8.27 -24.15 -8.44
C MET A 392 -7.09 -25.11 -8.66
N GLU A 393 -6.26 -24.84 -9.65
CA GLU A 393 -5.04 -25.60 -9.94
C GLU A 393 -3.99 -25.41 -8.86
N GLN A 394 -3.65 -24.16 -8.52
CA GLN A 394 -2.57 -23.83 -7.58
C GLN A 394 -2.94 -24.16 -6.12
N THR A 395 -4.17 -23.85 -5.71
CA THR A 395 -4.55 -23.98 -4.30
C THR A 395 -5.04 -25.39 -3.95
N TYR A 396 -5.71 -26.06 -4.90
CA TYR A 396 -6.39 -27.33 -4.64
C TYR A 396 -5.94 -28.48 -5.54
N GLY A 397 -4.99 -28.26 -6.46
CA GLY A 397 -4.52 -29.27 -7.41
C GLY A 397 -5.59 -29.73 -8.42
N ILE A 398 -6.62 -28.91 -8.65
CA ILE A 398 -7.76 -29.23 -9.52
C ILE A 398 -7.53 -28.67 -10.92
N ILE A 399 -7.14 -29.52 -11.86
CA ILE A 399 -6.82 -29.16 -13.25
C ILE A 399 -8.00 -29.48 -14.16
N MET A 400 -8.97 -28.58 -14.23
CA MET A 400 -10.16 -28.75 -15.06
C MET A 400 -9.87 -28.68 -16.56
N PRO A 401 -10.51 -29.52 -17.39
CA PRO A 401 -10.42 -29.38 -18.84
C PRO A 401 -11.00 -28.02 -19.31
N PRO A 402 -10.48 -27.45 -20.43
CA PRO A 402 -10.80 -26.09 -20.85
C PRO A 402 -12.29 -25.73 -20.90
N LYS A 403 -13.13 -26.62 -21.46
CA LYS A 403 -14.57 -26.40 -21.54
C LYS A 403 -15.27 -26.45 -20.17
N MET A 404 -14.81 -27.30 -19.26
CA MET A 404 -15.30 -27.34 -17.88
C MET A 404 -14.89 -26.12 -17.11
N ARG A 405 -13.63 -25.67 -17.27
CA ARG A 405 -13.11 -24.42 -16.67
C ARG A 405 -13.94 -23.21 -17.11
N GLU A 406 -14.30 -23.16 -18.38
CA GLU A 406 -15.16 -22.10 -18.88
C GLU A 406 -16.56 -22.14 -18.25
N HIS A 407 -17.18 -23.34 -18.18
CA HIS A 407 -18.46 -23.51 -17.53
C HIS A 407 -18.43 -23.14 -16.05
N PHE A 408 -17.40 -23.59 -15.32
CA PHE A 408 -17.21 -23.23 -13.91
C PHE A 408 -17.04 -21.73 -13.71
N GLY A 409 -16.35 -21.05 -14.60
CA GLY A 409 -16.23 -19.60 -14.61
C GLY A 409 -17.57 -18.88 -14.63
N TYR A 410 -18.53 -19.37 -15.43
CA TYR A 410 -19.89 -18.81 -15.44
C TYR A 410 -20.67 -19.11 -14.16
N VAL A 411 -20.52 -20.31 -13.58
CA VAL A 411 -21.16 -20.66 -12.30
C VAL A 411 -20.69 -19.76 -11.18
N VAL A 412 -19.38 -19.59 -11.01
CA VAL A 412 -18.78 -18.73 -9.98
C VAL A 412 -19.19 -17.27 -10.17
N LYS A 413 -19.16 -16.80 -11.42
CA LYS A 413 -19.61 -15.45 -11.74
C LYS A 413 -21.06 -15.21 -11.34
N GLY A 414 -21.94 -16.14 -11.65
CA GLY A 414 -23.37 -16.07 -11.26
C GLY A 414 -23.55 -15.95 -9.75
N VAL A 415 -22.79 -16.71 -8.95
CA VAL A 415 -22.84 -16.63 -7.48
C VAL A 415 -22.33 -15.28 -6.97
N SER A 416 -21.17 -14.80 -7.49
CA SER A 416 -20.59 -13.50 -7.12
C SER A 416 -21.52 -12.33 -7.47
N ASP A 417 -22.12 -12.35 -8.66
CA ASP A 417 -23.08 -11.33 -9.11
C ASP A 417 -24.32 -11.26 -8.21
N HIS A 418 -24.86 -12.42 -7.82
CA HIS A 418 -26.03 -12.47 -6.92
C HIS A 418 -25.73 -12.04 -5.49
N GLN A 419 -24.53 -12.31 -4.99
CA GLN A 419 -24.15 -11.95 -3.63
C GLN A 419 -23.55 -10.55 -3.52
N HIS A 420 -23.23 -9.90 -4.65
CA HIS A 420 -22.55 -8.60 -4.72
C HIS A 420 -21.28 -8.53 -3.85
N LYS A 421 -20.56 -9.65 -3.77
CA LYS A 421 -19.32 -9.73 -2.97
C LYS A 421 -18.22 -10.46 -3.71
N GLU A 422 -17.02 -10.24 -3.26
CA GLU A 422 -15.84 -11.03 -3.57
C GLU A 422 -15.94 -12.41 -2.91
N LEU A 423 -15.50 -13.46 -3.64
CA LEU A 423 -15.50 -14.83 -3.14
C LEU A 423 -14.09 -15.24 -2.73
N HIS A 424 -13.96 -15.75 -1.53
CA HIS A 424 -12.71 -16.34 -1.05
C HIS A 424 -12.40 -17.68 -1.74
N PRO A 425 -11.12 -18.09 -1.84
CA PRO A 425 -10.73 -19.38 -2.43
C PRO A 425 -11.53 -20.58 -1.89
N SER A 426 -11.78 -20.63 -0.58
CA SER A 426 -12.59 -21.67 0.05
C SER A 426 -14.05 -21.67 -0.43
N GLU A 427 -14.64 -20.50 -0.63
CA GLU A 427 -16.02 -20.39 -1.14
C GLU A 427 -16.11 -20.86 -2.60
N ILE A 428 -15.05 -20.62 -3.40
CA ILE A 428 -14.97 -21.09 -4.76
C ILE A 428 -14.84 -22.61 -4.82
N TYR A 429 -14.03 -23.19 -3.91
CA TYR A 429 -13.96 -24.64 -3.76
C TYR A 429 -15.29 -25.25 -3.34
N ASP A 430 -16.01 -24.63 -2.39
CA ASP A 430 -17.36 -25.05 -1.98
C ASP A 430 -18.35 -25.04 -3.15
N ILE A 431 -18.27 -24.03 -4.03
CA ILE A 431 -19.08 -23.97 -5.24
C ILE A 431 -18.73 -25.12 -6.19
N PHE A 432 -17.42 -25.41 -6.37
CA PHE A 432 -16.95 -26.51 -7.18
C PHE A 432 -17.44 -27.86 -6.62
N GLU A 433 -17.29 -28.08 -5.33
CA GLU A 433 -17.70 -29.28 -4.64
C GLU A 433 -19.21 -29.53 -4.81
N LYS A 434 -20.04 -28.55 -4.50
CA LYS A 434 -21.50 -28.61 -4.62
C LYS A 434 -21.98 -28.81 -6.07
N THR A 435 -21.23 -28.24 -7.03
CA THR A 435 -21.63 -28.29 -8.43
C THR A 435 -21.19 -29.56 -9.11
N TYR A 436 -19.97 -30.07 -8.83
CA TYR A 436 -19.41 -31.16 -9.65
C TYR A 436 -18.97 -32.40 -8.87
N LEU A 437 -18.63 -32.31 -7.59
CA LEU A 437 -18.21 -33.45 -6.78
C LEU A 437 -19.39 -34.11 -6.09
N GLU A 438 -20.26 -33.33 -5.47
CA GLU A 438 -21.43 -33.80 -4.72
C GLU A 438 -22.72 -33.09 -5.17
N PRO A 439 -23.04 -33.11 -6.47
CA PRO A 439 -24.26 -32.46 -6.92
C PRO A 439 -25.50 -33.12 -6.31
N GLN A 440 -26.46 -32.30 -5.95
CA GLN A 440 -27.75 -32.77 -5.48
C GLN A 440 -28.43 -33.56 -6.62
N GLY A 441 -28.60 -34.87 -6.45
CA GLY A 441 -29.17 -35.72 -7.52
C GLY A 441 -29.73 -37.01 -6.98
N LYS A 442 -30.44 -37.69 -7.86
CA LYS A 442 -31.16 -38.93 -7.54
C LYS A 442 -30.29 -40.20 -7.59
N LEU A 443 -29.11 -40.10 -8.26
CA LEU A 443 -28.23 -41.24 -8.50
C LEU A 443 -27.03 -41.18 -7.55
N LYS A 444 -26.77 -42.26 -6.79
CA LYS A 444 -25.56 -42.42 -5.97
C LYS A 444 -24.92 -43.76 -6.28
N PHE A 445 -23.59 -43.74 -6.44
CA PHE A 445 -22.81 -44.96 -6.63
C PHE A 445 -22.70 -45.73 -5.31
N VAL A 446 -22.93 -47.05 -5.34
CA VAL A 446 -22.78 -47.96 -4.19
C VAL A 446 -21.55 -48.85 -4.38
N GLU A 447 -21.54 -49.68 -5.43
CA GLU A 447 -20.42 -50.58 -5.72
C GLU A 447 -20.43 -51.02 -7.19
N ALA A 448 -19.28 -51.49 -7.69
CA ALA A 448 -19.17 -52.13 -8.99
C ALA A 448 -18.21 -53.31 -8.95
N HIS A 449 -18.62 -54.40 -9.58
CA HIS A 449 -17.80 -55.59 -9.79
C HIS A 449 -17.51 -55.73 -11.28
N TYR A 450 -16.26 -56.07 -11.60
CA TYR A 450 -15.80 -56.16 -12.98
C TYR A 450 -15.36 -57.58 -13.33
N THR A 451 -15.83 -58.10 -14.42
CA THR A 451 -15.39 -59.38 -15.00
C THR A 451 -14.69 -59.10 -16.33
N GLN A 452 -13.49 -59.60 -16.50
CA GLN A 452 -12.68 -59.39 -17.69
C GLN A 452 -12.78 -60.65 -18.59
N GLY A 453 -13.28 -60.46 -19.81
CA GLY A 453 -13.31 -61.45 -20.90
C GLY A 453 -12.76 -60.79 -22.17
N GLU A 454 -13.37 -61.06 -23.32
CA GLU A 454 -13.09 -60.35 -24.58
C GLU A 454 -13.48 -58.87 -24.45
N HIS A 455 -14.52 -58.59 -23.68
CA HIS A 455 -14.93 -57.25 -23.23
C HIS A 455 -14.98 -57.23 -21.70
N ILE A 456 -15.05 -56.02 -21.11
CA ILE A 456 -15.26 -55.85 -19.68
C ILE A 456 -16.77 -55.79 -19.39
N THR A 457 -17.23 -56.66 -18.49
CA THR A 457 -18.60 -56.61 -17.96
C THR A 457 -18.52 -55.95 -16.58
N ALA A 458 -19.32 -54.90 -16.34
CA ALA A 458 -19.50 -54.27 -15.05
C ALA A 458 -20.89 -54.57 -14.50
N THR A 459 -20.94 -55.17 -13.30
CA THR A 459 -22.15 -55.28 -12.50
C THR A 459 -22.17 -54.14 -11.52
N VAL A 460 -23.04 -53.16 -11.68
CA VAL A 460 -23.03 -51.88 -10.96
C VAL A 460 -24.28 -51.75 -10.11
N THR A 461 -24.06 -51.53 -8.81
CA THR A 461 -25.14 -51.22 -7.86
C THR A 461 -25.20 -49.72 -7.62
N MET A 462 -26.35 -49.13 -7.90
CA MET A 462 -26.64 -47.72 -7.69
C MET A 462 -27.81 -47.54 -6.73
N ASP A 463 -27.79 -46.47 -5.96
CA ASP A 463 -28.97 -45.98 -5.24
C ASP A 463 -29.68 -44.94 -6.12
N VAL A 464 -30.90 -45.19 -6.48
CA VAL A 464 -31.76 -44.30 -7.28
C VAL A 464 -32.88 -43.81 -6.39
N SER A 465 -32.80 -42.59 -5.90
CA SER A 465 -33.80 -41.98 -5.00
C SER A 465 -34.11 -42.82 -3.75
N GLY A 466 -33.08 -43.39 -3.11
CA GLY A 466 -33.21 -44.21 -1.91
C GLY A 466 -33.48 -45.72 -2.17
N GLN A 467 -33.53 -46.16 -3.43
CA GLN A 467 -33.70 -47.57 -3.81
C GLN A 467 -32.47 -48.11 -4.50
N LYS A 468 -31.86 -49.16 -3.95
CA LYS A 468 -30.73 -49.85 -4.58
C LYS A 468 -31.19 -50.64 -5.78
N ARG A 469 -30.51 -50.45 -6.91
CA ARG A 469 -30.74 -51.19 -8.17
C ARG A 469 -29.40 -51.66 -8.72
N THR A 470 -29.37 -52.85 -9.28
CA THR A 470 -28.17 -53.43 -9.87
C THR A 470 -28.37 -53.62 -11.36
N TRP A 471 -27.39 -53.17 -12.15
CA TRP A 471 -27.42 -53.27 -13.59
C TRP A 471 -26.12 -53.86 -14.12
N GLU A 472 -26.19 -54.46 -15.31
CA GLU A 472 -25.01 -54.94 -16.02
C GLU A 472 -24.80 -54.14 -17.29
N GLY A 473 -23.53 -53.87 -17.59
CA GLY A 473 -23.11 -53.21 -18.82
C GLY A 473 -21.82 -53.81 -19.34
N VAL A 474 -21.71 -53.89 -20.65
CA VAL A 474 -20.52 -54.39 -21.34
C VAL A 474 -19.84 -53.23 -22.06
N GLY A 475 -18.51 -53.13 -21.98
CA GLY A 475 -17.76 -52.07 -22.63
C GLY A 475 -16.31 -52.46 -22.94
N ASN A 476 -15.61 -51.61 -23.67
CA ASN A 476 -14.22 -51.79 -24.01
C ASN A 476 -13.25 -51.49 -22.82
N GLY A 477 -13.75 -50.76 -21.84
CA GLY A 477 -13.07 -50.43 -20.59
C GLY A 477 -14.02 -50.39 -19.40
N ARG A 478 -13.48 -50.32 -18.18
CA ARG A 478 -14.28 -50.31 -16.94
C ARG A 478 -15.27 -49.14 -16.88
N LEU A 479 -14.81 -47.93 -17.27
CA LEU A 479 -15.70 -46.75 -17.29
C LEU A 479 -16.78 -46.86 -18.36
N ASP A 480 -16.44 -47.37 -19.54
CA ASP A 480 -17.39 -47.60 -20.63
C ASP A 480 -18.46 -48.62 -20.24
N ALA A 481 -18.07 -49.74 -19.61
CA ALA A 481 -19.00 -50.75 -19.10
C ALA A 481 -19.95 -50.16 -18.04
N VAL A 482 -19.47 -49.33 -17.11
CA VAL A 482 -20.30 -48.62 -16.12
C VAL A 482 -21.24 -47.63 -16.81
N SER A 483 -20.75 -46.87 -17.80
CA SER A 483 -21.56 -45.94 -18.59
C SER A 483 -22.73 -46.66 -19.27
N ASN A 484 -22.48 -47.82 -19.90
CA ASN A 484 -23.49 -48.64 -20.58
C ASN A 484 -24.49 -49.27 -19.59
N ALA A 485 -24.02 -49.66 -18.38
CA ALA A 485 -24.90 -50.11 -17.32
C ALA A 485 -25.89 -49.02 -16.88
N ILE A 486 -25.40 -47.78 -16.70
CA ILE A 486 -26.21 -46.62 -16.30
C ILE A 486 -27.23 -46.27 -17.39
N LYS A 487 -26.80 -46.21 -18.65
CA LYS A 487 -27.71 -45.94 -19.79
C LYS A 487 -28.85 -46.94 -19.86
N THR A 488 -28.52 -48.22 -19.83
CA THR A 488 -29.49 -49.28 -19.91
C THR A 488 -30.40 -49.32 -18.68
N GLY A 489 -29.83 -49.18 -17.50
CA GLY A 489 -30.57 -49.28 -16.24
C GLY A 489 -31.53 -48.12 -15.98
N LEU A 490 -31.20 -46.93 -16.45
CA LEU A 490 -32.05 -45.74 -16.32
C LEU A 490 -32.89 -45.45 -17.57
N GLY A 491 -32.61 -46.11 -18.69
CA GLY A 491 -33.28 -45.83 -19.96
C GLY A 491 -32.95 -44.43 -20.51
N ILE A 492 -31.73 -43.96 -20.31
CA ILE A 492 -31.25 -42.65 -20.76
C ILE A 492 -30.15 -42.79 -21.81
N ASP A 493 -29.99 -41.78 -22.63
CA ASP A 493 -28.92 -41.73 -23.63
C ASP A 493 -28.03 -40.50 -23.44
N PHE A 494 -26.73 -40.71 -23.54
CA PHE A 494 -25.68 -39.67 -23.51
C PHE A 494 -24.41 -40.22 -24.14
N HIS A 495 -23.54 -39.33 -24.60
CA HIS A 495 -22.19 -39.68 -25.05
C HIS A 495 -21.16 -39.09 -24.09
N LEU A 496 -20.11 -39.89 -23.80
CA LEU A 496 -18.96 -39.41 -23.06
C LEU A 496 -18.09 -38.56 -24.02
N GLU A 497 -18.14 -37.24 -23.88
CA GLU A 497 -17.47 -36.30 -24.77
C GLU A 497 -16.06 -35.94 -24.29
N THR A 498 -15.89 -35.82 -22.99
CA THR A 498 -14.60 -35.45 -22.38
C THR A 498 -14.33 -36.37 -21.18
N TYR A 499 -13.12 -36.89 -21.14
CA TYR A 499 -12.57 -37.58 -19.98
C TYR A 499 -11.12 -37.15 -19.78
N THR A 500 -10.82 -36.61 -18.63
CA THR A 500 -9.44 -36.26 -18.21
C THR A 500 -9.24 -36.58 -16.73
N GLU A 501 -8.00 -36.82 -16.36
CA GLU A 501 -7.61 -37.14 -14.99
C GLU A 501 -6.24 -36.53 -14.66
N ASN A 502 -6.04 -36.19 -13.37
CA ASN A 502 -4.75 -35.76 -12.85
C ASN A 502 -4.60 -36.18 -11.40
N ALA A 503 -3.34 -36.22 -10.92
CA ALA A 503 -3.05 -36.34 -9.51
C ALA A 503 -3.30 -35.00 -8.79
N VAL A 504 -4.00 -35.00 -7.66
CA VAL A 504 -4.26 -33.79 -6.85
C VAL A 504 -3.00 -33.35 -6.12
N GLU A 505 -2.16 -34.29 -5.72
CA GLU A 505 -0.90 -34.04 -5.00
C GLU A 505 0.24 -34.89 -5.61
N GLN A 506 1.47 -34.42 -5.52
CA GLN A 506 2.63 -35.18 -5.98
C GLN A 506 3.17 -36.11 -4.89
N SER A 507 2.44 -37.16 -4.55
CA SER A 507 2.87 -38.16 -3.57
C SER A 507 2.36 -39.57 -3.94
N SER A 508 2.98 -40.62 -3.38
CA SER A 508 2.53 -42.02 -3.56
C SER A 508 1.17 -42.31 -2.91
N LYS A 509 0.66 -41.40 -2.10
CA LYS A 509 -0.67 -41.43 -1.46
C LYS A 509 -1.65 -40.44 -2.08
N SER A 510 -1.27 -39.83 -3.21
CA SER A 510 -2.07 -38.84 -3.90
C SER A 510 -3.44 -39.38 -4.29
N LYS A 511 -4.46 -38.53 -4.19
CA LYS A 511 -5.76 -38.79 -4.77
C LYS A 511 -5.73 -38.45 -6.27
N ALA A 512 -6.48 -39.19 -7.06
CA ALA A 512 -6.76 -38.87 -8.43
C ALA A 512 -8.03 -38.00 -8.51
N ALA A 513 -8.01 -36.96 -9.32
CA ALA A 513 -9.18 -36.22 -9.76
C ALA A 513 -9.53 -36.61 -11.19
N ALA A 514 -10.76 -36.98 -11.43
CA ALA A 514 -11.32 -37.28 -12.76
C ALA A 514 -12.40 -36.26 -13.10
N TYR A 515 -12.44 -35.86 -14.37
CA TYR A 515 -13.41 -34.90 -14.90
C TYR A 515 -14.10 -35.52 -16.12
N ILE A 516 -15.42 -35.52 -16.11
CA ILE A 516 -16.23 -36.11 -17.19
C ILE A 516 -17.22 -35.09 -17.71
N GLY A 517 -17.23 -34.91 -19.01
CA GLY A 517 -18.27 -34.22 -19.76
C GLY A 517 -19.09 -35.21 -20.56
N ILE A 518 -20.42 -35.21 -20.36
CA ILE A 518 -21.35 -35.98 -21.16
C ILE A 518 -22.18 -35.06 -22.03
N SER A 519 -22.34 -35.40 -23.32
CA SER A 519 -23.26 -34.72 -24.23
C SER A 519 -24.61 -35.43 -24.27
N LYS A 520 -25.66 -34.62 -24.17
CA LYS A 520 -27.06 -35.06 -24.23
C LYS A 520 -27.55 -35.08 -25.67
N PRO A 521 -28.72 -35.75 -25.95
CA PRO A 521 -29.31 -35.75 -27.28
C PRO A 521 -29.62 -34.38 -27.88
N ASP A 522 -29.79 -33.35 -27.03
CA ASP A 522 -30.00 -31.96 -27.45
C ASP A 522 -28.68 -31.21 -27.76
N GLY A 523 -27.53 -31.88 -27.64
CA GLY A 523 -26.21 -31.33 -27.89
C GLY A 523 -25.62 -30.56 -26.71
N SER A 524 -26.33 -30.36 -25.60
CA SER A 524 -25.81 -29.70 -24.42
C SER A 524 -24.87 -30.63 -23.60
N VAL A 525 -23.85 -30.06 -23.00
CA VAL A 525 -22.85 -30.82 -22.23
C VAL A 525 -23.06 -30.61 -20.73
N SER A 526 -22.99 -31.71 -19.98
CA SER A 526 -23.07 -31.72 -18.52
C SER A 526 -21.78 -32.24 -17.93
N TRP A 527 -21.32 -31.59 -16.85
CA TRP A 527 -20.03 -31.87 -16.24
C TRP A 527 -20.18 -32.51 -14.87
N GLY A 528 -19.22 -33.39 -14.55
CA GLY A 528 -19.01 -33.94 -13.21
C GLY A 528 -17.55 -34.15 -12.92
N ALA A 529 -17.20 -34.15 -11.66
CA ALA A 529 -15.87 -34.45 -11.15
C ALA A 529 -15.93 -35.51 -10.05
N GLY A 530 -14.84 -36.23 -9.86
CA GLY A 530 -14.69 -37.21 -8.78
C GLY A 530 -13.27 -37.24 -8.25
N ILE A 531 -13.10 -37.29 -6.96
CA ILE A 531 -11.81 -37.39 -6.29
C ILE A 531 -11.76 -38.65 -5.45
N HIS A 532 -10.76 -39.50 -5.69
CA HIS A 532 -10.56 -40.74 -4.93
C HIS A 532 -9.14 -41.26 -5.06
N THR A 533 -8.67 -42.09 -4.12
CA THR A 533 -7.35 -42.75 -4.18
C THR A 533 -7.29 -43.81 -5.29
N ASP A 534 -8.39 -44.37 -5.68
CA ASP A 534 -8.53 -45.25 -6.85
C ASP A 534 -9.09 -44.45 -8.02
N ILE A 535 -8.34 -44.47 -9.14
CA ILE A 535 -8.67 -43.68 -10.34
C ILE A 535 -9.97 -44.12 -11.01
N ILE A 536 -10.29 -45.39 -10.98
CA ILE A 536 -11.55 -45.91 -11.51
C ILE A 536 -12.73 -45.42 -10.69
N MET A 537 -12.58 -45.40 -9.38
CA MET A 537 -13.58 -44.86 -8.45
C MET A 537 -13.74 -43.34 -8.63
N ALA A 538 -12.65 -42.58 -8.84
CA ALA A 538 -12.73 -41.17 -9.18
C ALA A 538 -13.54 -40.97 -10.47
N SER A 539 -13.26 -41.76 -11.52
CA SER A 539 -13.94 -41.70 -12.81
C SER A 539 -15.43 -42.05 -12.72
N VAL A 540 -15.78 -43.11 -11.98
CA VAL A 540 -17.18 -43.50 -11.77
C VAL A 540 -17.97 -42.43 -11.02
N ARG A 541 -17.36 -41.81 -9.98
CA ARG A 541 -17.96 -40.69 -9.24
C ARG A 541 -18.19 -39.50 -10.17
N ALA A 542 -17.18 -39.15 -11.00
CA ALA A 542 -17.31 -38.08 -11.98
C ALA A 542 -18.46 -38.35 -12.99
N LEU A 543 -18.59 -39.57 -13.46
CA LEU A 543 -19.68 -39.96 -14.36
C LEU A 543 -21.07 -39.83 -13.71
N VAL A 544 -21.20 -40.33 -12.46
CA VAL A 544 -22.46 -40.23 -11.70
C VAL A 544 -22.82 -38.75 -11.44
N ALA A 545 -21.85 -37.93 -11.12
CA ALA A 545 -22.05 -36.49 -10.94
C ALA A 545 -22.49 -35.81 -12.24
N ALA A 546 -21.87 -36.14 -13.38
CA ALA A 546 -22.26 -35.61 -14.68
C ALA A 546 -23.70 -36.03 -15.07
N VAL A 547 -24.09 -37.27 -14.76
CA VAL A 547 -25.46 -37.76 -15.00
C VAL A 547 -26.46 -37.03 -14.10
N ASN A 548 -26.15 -36.82 -12.83
CA ASN A 548 -27.00 -36.04 -11.93
C ASN A 548 -27.20 -34.60 -12.42
N ASN A 549 -26.15 -33.99 -12.93
CA ASN A 549 -26.18 -32.61 -13.44
C ASN A 549 -26.86 -32.49 -14.82
N SER A 550 -27.06 -33.62 -15.52
CA SER A 550 -27.62 -33.59 -16.87
C SER A 550 -29.14 -33.29 -16.94
N GLY A 551 -29.86 -33.54 -15.83
CA GLY A 551 -31.31 -33.46 -15.81
C GLY A 551 -32.02 -34.58 -16.60
N LEU A 552 -31.30 -35.66 -16.96
CA LEU A 552 -31.84 -36.81 -17.65
C LEU A 552 -32.61 -37.76 -16.70
N ILE A 553 -32.46 -37.57 -15.39
CA ILE A 553 -33.03 -38.40 -14.33
C ILE A 553 -33.85 -37.62 -13.30
#